data_a37f6bd2d53d2ef07c5b2a45723c563b
#
_entry.id   a37f6bd2d53d2ef07c5b2a45723c563b
#
_cell.length_a   1.000
_cell.length_b   1.000
_cell.length_c   1.000
_cell.angle_alpha   90.00
_cell.angle_beta   90.00
_cell.angle_gamma   90.00
#
_symmetry.space_group_name_H-M   'P 1'
#
loop_
_entity.id
_entity.type
_entity.pdbx_description
1 polymer ?
#
loop_
_entity_poly.entity_id
_entity_poly.type
_entity_poly.pdbx_seq_one_letter_code
_entity_poly.pdbx_strand_id
1 'polypeptide(L)'
;LRVREDVLHACRPVCLDFDGESALFRVLFDRSWYNRAGVERVMGFCTDEEYRTFMRQAPVFEQMLIESGITVTKLWFSVTQREQRTRFAIRQLDPVRRWKLSPMDLESLDRWEDYTQAKSAMLKQTDTEIAPWYRIKSNDKKRARLNAMRLFLDLHEYDGKDPSVIKPTDPLIVQRGRKRWAKKNADGEIVQSDENED
;
A
#
# COMPACT_ATOMS: atom_id res chain seq x y z
N LEU A 1 -1.92 -19.59 12.97
CA LEU A 1 -2.57 -18.28 12.72
C LEU A 1 -4.07 -18.52 12.54
N ARG A 2 -4.89 -18.27 13.57
CA ARG A 2 -6.34 -18.21 13.37
C ARG A 2 -6.64 -16.84 12.76
N VAL A 3 -6.71 -16.76 11.45
CA VAL A 3 -7.28 -15.61 10.75
C VAL A 3 -8.79 -15.74 10.93
N ARG A 4 -9.44 -14.76 11.57
CA ARG A 4 -10.90 -14.74 11.65
C ARG A 4 -11.47 -14.64 10.23
N GLU A 5 -12.57 -15.35 9.95
CA GLU A 5 -13.21 -15.37 8.63
C GLU A 5 -13.61 -13.96 8.14
N ASP A 6 -13.94 -13.06 9.04
CA ASP A 6 -14.24 -11.64 8.76
C ASP A 6 -13.02 -10.86 8.21
N VAL A 7 -11.80 -11.23 8.58
CA VAL A 7 -10.55 -10.65 8.02
C VAL A 7 -10.29 -11.19 6.62
N LEU A 8 -10.62 -12.45 6.36
CA LEU A 8 -10.52 -13.04 5.01
C LEU A 8 -11.51 -12.40 4.03
N HIS A 9 -12.68 -11.95 4.48
CA HIS A 9 -13.62 -11.21 3.64
C HIS A 9 -13.15 -9.80 3.25
N ALA A 10 -12.25 -9.18 4.03
CA ALA A 10 -11.66 -7.89 3.71
C ALA A 10 -10.45 -8.00 2.77
N CYS A 11 -9.80 -9.15 2.72
CA CYS A 11 -8.73 -9.47 1.78
C CYS A 11 -9.33 -10.18 0.57
N ARG A 12 -9.48 -9.47 -0.56
CA ARG A 12 -9.88 -10.10 -1.82
C ARG A 12 -8.63 -10.41 -2.62
N PRO A 13 -8.13 -11.67 -2.60
CA PRO A 13 -7.11 -12.08 -3.54
C PRO A 13 -7.71 -12.08 -4.94
N VAL A 14 -7.10 -11.37 -5.86
CA VAL A 14 -7.39 -11.49 -7.29
C VAL A 14 -6.31 -12.38 -7.87
N CYS A 15 -6.68 -13.61 -8.20
CA CYS A 15 -5.80 -14.51 -8.96
C CYS A 15 -5.86 -14.10 -10.43
N LEU A 16 -4.72 -13.82 -11.02
CA LEU A 16 -4.57 -13.61 -12.44
C LEU A 16 -3.88 -14.85 -13.01
N ASP A 17 -4.66 -15.71 -13.68
CA ASP A 17 -4.12 -16.79 -14.51
C ASP A 17 -3.63 -16.18 -15.84
N PHE A 18 -2.39 -16.45 -16.18
CA PHE A 18 -1.88 -16.25 -17.53
C PHE A 18 -1.62 -17.63 -18.14
N ASP A 19 -2.28 -17.90 -19.27
CA ASP A 19 -2.12 -19.13 -20.03
C ASP A 19 -0.67 -19.30 -20.49
N GLY A 20 -0.02 -20.36 -20.03
CA GLY A 20 1.33 -20.74 -20.46
C GLY A 20 1.96 -21.76 -19.52
N GLU A 21 2.80 -22.64 -20.03
CA GLU A 21 3.37 -23.82 -19.38
C GLU A 21 4.25 -23.57 -18.13
N SER A 22 4.40 -22.32 -17.70
CA SER A 22 4.94 -21.94 -16.38
C SER A 22 3.90 -21.09 -15.66
N ALA A 23 3.05 -21.73 -14.87
CA ALA A 23 2.02 -21.07 -14.08
C ALA A 23 2.62 -20.12 -13.04
N LEU A 24 2.95 -18.90 -13.43
CA LEU A 24 3.28 -17.81 -12.53
C LEU A 24 1.98 -17.30 -11.92
N PHE A 25 1.56 -17.90 -10.81
CA PHE A 25 0.43 -17.40 -10.06
C PHE A 25 0.78 -16.03 -9.47
N ARG A 26 -0.02 -15.01 -9.82
CA ARG A 26 0.06 -13.68 -9.20
C ARG A 26 -1.19 -13.44 -8.38
N VAL A 27 -1.00 -13.18 -7.10
CA VAL A 27 -2.09 -12.87 -6.17
C VAL A 27 -2.00 -11.41 -5.80
N LEU A 28 -3.06 -10.66 -6.08
CA LEU A 28 -3.20 -9.27 -5.67
C LEU A 28 -4.12 -9.20 -4.45
N PHE A 29 -3.63 -8.62 -3.36
CA PHE A 29 -4.43 -8.32 -2.20
C PHE A 29 -4.86 -6.85 -2.24
N ASP A 30 -6.15 -6.60 -2.48
CA ASP A 30 -6.72 -5.28 -2.20
C ASP A 30 -7.01 -5.20 -0.70
N ARG A 31 -6.18 -4.48 0.01
CA ARG A 31 -5.92 -4.62 1.44
C ARG A 31 -5.36 -6.02 1.74
N SER A 32 -4.57 -6.17 2.75
CA SER A 32 -3.92 -7.44 3.07
C SER A 32 -4.08 -7.74 4.54
N TRP A 33 -3.32 -8.72 5.04
CA TRP A 33 -3.18 -8.95 6.48
C TRP A 33 -2.79 -7.70 7.27
N TYR A 34 -2.25 -6.69 6.61
CA TYR A 34 -1.93 -5.39 7.21
C TYR A 34 -3.14 -4.55 7.63
N ASN A 35 -4.38 -4.96 7.33
CA ASN A 35 -5.58 -4.39 7.97
C ASN A 35 -5.46 -4.39 9.49
N ARG A 36 -4.80 -5.40 10.10
CA ARG A 36 -4.53 -5.49 11.53
C ARG A 36 -3.69 -4.32 12.04
N ALA A 37 -2.71 -3.87 11.24
CA ALA A 37 -1.86 -2.72 11.60
C ALA A 37 -2.52 -1.36 11.28
N GLY A 38 -3.55 -1.33 10.45
CA GLY A 38 -4.27 -0.13 10.01
C GLY A 38 -5.66 -0.03 10.62
N VAL A 39 -6.66 -0.35 9.82
CA VAL A 39 -8.06 -0.14 10.17
C VAL A 39 -8.48 -0.88 11.45
N GLU A 40 -8.04 -2.12 11.65
CA GLU A 40 -8.42 -2.88 12.85
C GLU A 40 -7.84 -2.25 14.13
N ARG A 41 -6.60 -1.77 14.05
CA ARG A 41 -5.96 -1.06 15.16
C ARG A 41 -6.67 0.25 15.49
N VAL A 42 -6.92 1.08 14.47
CA VAL A 42 -7.50 2.42 14.64
C VAL A 42 -8.95 2.35 15.09
N MET A 43 -9.72 1.39 14.56
CA MET A 43 -11.15 1.25 14.90
C MET A 43 -11.40 0.37 16.12
N GLY A 44 -10.36 -0.18 16.74
CA GLY A 44 -10.50 -1.02 17.93
C GLY A 44 -11.07 -2.41 17.66
N PHE A 45 -10.90 -2.94 16.44
CA PHE A 45 -11.36 -4.28 16.04
C PHE A 45 -10.39 -5.39 16.45
N CYS A 46 -9.22 -5.03 16.94
CA CYS A 46 -8.27 -5.97 17.52
C CYS A 46 -7.78 -5.48 18.88
N THR A 47 -7.41 -6.41 19.73
CA THR A 47 -6.79 -6.11 21.03
C THR A 47 -5.36 -5.66 20.85
N ASP A 48 -4.79 -5.00 21.87
CA ASP A 48 -3.38 -4.61 21.89
C ASP A 48 -2.43 -5.80 21.77
N GLU A 49 -2.80 -6.95 22.33
CA GLU A 49 -2.02 -8.18 22.25
C GLU A 49 -2.03 -8.76 20.84
N GLU A 50 -3.19 -8.84 20.20
CA GLU A 50 -3.33 -9.28 18.80
C GLU A 50 -2.53 -8.38 17.86
N TYR A 51 -2.60 -7.07 18.06
CA TYR A 51 -1.82 -6.10 17.29
C TYR A 51 -0.31 -6.32 17.46
N ARG A 52 0.19 -6.39 18.69
CA ARG A 52 1.63 -6.60 18.95
C ARG A 52 2.12 -7.94 18.39
N THR A 53 1.32 -8.96 18.52
CA THR A 53 1.61 -10.30 17.98
C THR A 53 1.68 -10.25 16.46
N PHE A 54 0.72 -9.62 15.81
CA PHE A 54 0.73 -9.42 14.36
C PHE A 54 1.99 -8.66 13.89
N MET A 55 2.30 -7.54 14.53
CA MET A 55 3.44 -6.69 14.14
C MET A 55 4.79 -7.44 14.22
N ARG A 56 4.91 -8.39 15.17
CA ARG A 56 6.08 -9.25 15.30
C ARG A 56 6.10 -10.40 14.29
N GLN A 57 4.92 -10.97 13.99
CA GLN A 57 4.82 -12.16 13.14
C GLN A 57 4.77 -11.84 11.64
N ALA A 58 4.24 -10.68 11.24
CA ALA A 58 4.10 -10.34 9.83
C ALA A 58 5.44 -10.36 9.05
N PRO A 59 6.54 -9.78 9.53
CA PRO A 59 7.84 -9.87 8.85
C PRO A 59 8.37 -11.32 8.76
N VAL A 60 8.14 -12.13 9.79
CA VAL A 60 8.56 -13.54 9.80
C VAL A 60 7.75 -14.33 8.77
N PHE A 61 6.45 -14.11 8.69
CA PHE A 61 5.60 -14.73 7.68
C PHE A 61 6.01 -14.35 6.25
N GLU A 62 6.31 -13.08 6.01
CA GLU A 62 6.79 -12.60 4.71
C GLU A 62 8.15 -13.24 4.35
N GLN A 63 9.03 -13.36 5.32
CA GLN A 63 10.30 -14.07 5.12
C GLN A 63 10.08 -15.53 4.72
N MET A 64 9.19 -16.25 5.40
CA MET A 64 8.86 -17.65 5.06
C MET A 64 8.32 -17.78 3.63
N LEU A 65 7.47 -16.84 3.19
CA LEU A 65 6.97 -16.80 1.81
C LEU A 65 8.12 -16.63 0.81
N ILE A 66 9.03 -15.70 1.08
CA ILE A 66 10.16 -15.42 0.20
C ILE A 66 11.13 -16.61 0.15
N GLU A 67 11.43 -17.23 1.28
CA GLU A 67 12.26 -18.45 1.35
C GLU A 67 11.63 -19.63 0.62
N SER A 68 10.30 -19.67 0.50
CA SER A 68 9.59 -20.67 -0.31
C SER A 68 9.53 -20.35 -1.81
N GLY A 69 10.20 -19.29 -2.27
CA GLY A 69 10.24 -18.87 -3.67
C GLY A 69 9.13 -17.90 -4.09
N ILE A 70 8.30 -17.41 -3.15
CA ILE A 70 7.23 -16.45 -3.44
C ILE A 70 7.79 -15.03 -3.34
N THR A 71 7.65 -14.24 -4.40
CA THR A 71 8.02 -12.83 -4.35
C THR A 71 6.92 -11.99 -3.71
N VAL A 72 7.27 -11.23 -2.67
CA VAL A 72 6.34 -10.36 -1.95
C VAL A 72 6.61 -8.89 -2.28
N THR A 73 5.64 -8.20 -2.87
CA THR A 73 5.73 -6.76 -3.18
C THR A 73 4.69 -6.00 -2.37
N LYS A 74 5.13 -5.09 -1.52
CA LYS A 74 4.26 -4.30 -0.64
C LYS A 74 4.11 -2.88 -1.16
N LEU A 75 2.87 -2.48 -1.48
CA LEU A 75 2.55 -1.16 -2.01
C LEU A 75 1.65 -0.39 -1.03
N TRP A 76 2.06 0.80 -0.64
CA TRP A 76 1.27 1.73 0.16
C TRP A 76 0.85 2.93 -0.68
N PHE A 77 -0.43 3.03 -1.01
CA PHE A 77 -0.98 4.18 -1.74
C PHE A 77 -1.41 5.25 -0.74
N SER A 78 -0.69 6.36 -0.71
CA SER A 78 -0.98 7.48 0.18
C SER A 78 -1.71 8.62 -0.55
N VAL A 79 -2.60 9.28 0.18
CA VAL A 79 -3.25 10.52 -0.24
C VAL A 79 -3.09 11.53 0.89
N THR A 80 -3.16 12.83 0.57
CA THR A 80 -3.22 13.87 1.59
C THR A 80 -4.60 13.92 2.26
N GLN A 81 -4.69 14.41 3.47
CA GLN A 81 -5.96 14.59 4.18
C GLN A 81 -6.96 15.43 3.37
N ARG A 82 -6.47 16.50 2.73
CA ARG A 82 -7.28 17.33 1.85
C ARG A 82 -7.90 16.51 0.69
N GLU A 83 -7.10 15.70 0.03
CA GLU A 83 -7.56 14.85 -1.07
C GLU A 83 -8.56 13.79 -0.59
N GLN A 84 -8.34 13.18 0.59
CA GLN A 84 -9.28 12.24 1.19
C GLN A 84 -10.64 12.91 1.43
N ARG A 85 -10.66 14.08 2.08
CA ARG A 85 -11.89 14.86 2.32
C ARG A 85 -12.60 15.20 1.02
N THR A 86 -11.87 15.67 0.00
CA THR A 86 -12.42 15.95 -1.32
C THR A 86 -13.07 14.72 -1.95
N ARG A 87 -12.40 13.55 -1.89
CA ARG A 87 -12.95 12.30 -2.44
C ARG A 87 -14.22 11.85 -1.72
N PHE A 88 -14.29 12.02 -0.41
CA PHE A 88 -15.48 11.68 0.36
C PHE A 88 -16.64 12.63 0.06
N ALA A 89 -16.39 13.93 -0.01
CA ALA A 89 -17.40 14.90 -0.41
C ALA A 89 -17.98 14.59 -1.81
N ILE A 90 -17.12 14.27 -2.78
CA ILE A 90 -17.56 13.86 -4.11
C ILE A 90 -18.43 12.58 -4.05
N ARG A 91 -18.07 11.59 -3.22
CA ARG A 91 -18.87 10.37 -3.09
C ARG A 91 -20.22 10.61 -2.45
N GLN A 92 -20.34 11.58 -1.55
CA GLN A 92 -21.62 11.96 -0.95
C GLN A 92 -22.56 12.63 -1.95
N LEU A 93 -22.01 13.46 -2.84
CA LEU A 93 -22.78 14.27 -3.78
C LEU A 93 -23.09 13.54 -5.10
N ASP A 94 -22.22 12.65 -5.54
CA ASP A 94 -22.35 11.94 -6.82
C ASP A 94 -23.17 10.66 -6.67
N PRO A 95 -24.39 10.60 -7.25
CA PRO A 95 -25.25 9.40 -7.14
C PRO A 95 -24.58 8.12 -7.67
N VAL A 96 -23.72 8.26 -8.71
CA VAL A 96 -23.02 7.11 -9.33
C VAL A 96 -21.91 6.57 -8.42
N ARG A 97 -21.39 7.38 -7.48
CA ARG A 97 -20.28 7.00 -6.60
C ARG A 97 -20.70 6.80 -5.15
N ARG A 98 -21.94 7.15 -4.80
CA ARG A 98 -22.46 7.09 -3.43
C ARG A 98 -22.41 5.69 -2.82
N TRP A 99 -22.58 4.66 -3.62
CA TRP A 99 -22.47 3.26 -3.16
C TRP A 99 -21.08 2.86 -2.66
N LYS A 100 -20.03 3.64 -2.99
CA LYS A 100 -18.65 3.44 -2.53
C LYS A 100 -18.38 4.06 -1.14
N LEU A 101 -19.34 4.78 -0.58
CA LEU A 101 -19.20 5.41 0.72
C LEU A 101 -19.74 4.46 1.78
N SER A 102 -18.87 3.99 2.66
CA SER A 102 -19.26 3.19 3.82
C SER A 102 -19.38 4.05 5.07
N PRO A 103 -20.14 3.61 6.11
CA PRO A 103 -20.14 4.28 7.43
C PRO A 103 -18.71 4.41 8.00
N MET A 104 -17.87 3.40 7.80
CA MET A 104 -16.48 3.38 8.24
C MET A 104 -15.62 4.45 7.55
N ASP A 105 -15.91 4.78 6.30
CA ASP A 105 -15.22 5.87 5.59
C ASP A 105 -15.48 7.22 6.30
N LEU A 106 -16.69 7.45 6.79
CA LEU A 106 -17.05 8.67 7.51
C LEU A 106 -16.35 8.74 8.87
N GLU A 107 -16.34 7.67 9.63
CA GLU A 107 -15.63 7.60 10.92
C GLU A 107 -14.12 7.80 10.75
N SER A 108 -13.55 7.39 9.62
CA SER A 108 -12.12 7.54 9.35
C SER A 108 -11.69 8.98 9.14
N LEU A 109 -12.62 9.90 8.82
CA LEU A 109 -12.30 11.32 8.57
C LEU A 109 -11.75 12.02 9.82
N ASP A 110 -12.28 11.68 10.99
CA ASP A 110 -11.90 12.30 12.26
C ASP A 110 -10.70 11.60 12.91
N ARG A 111 -10.24 10.48 12.34
CA ARG A 111 -9.15 9.65 12.86
C ARG A 111 -7.87 9.73 12.01
N TRP A 112 -7.69 10.83 11.29
CA TRP A 112 -6.52 11.00 10.41
C TRP A 112 -5.20 10.80 11.15
N GLU A 113 -5.07 11.39 12.33
CA GLU A 113 -3.87 11.32 13.16
C GLU A 113 -3.60 9.88 13.62
N ASP A 114 -4.64 9.17 14.07
CA ASP A 114 -4.52 7.77 14.51
C ASP A 114 -4.05 6.88 13.35
N TYR A 115 -4.58 7.09 12.14
CA TYR A 115 -4.14 6.38 10.94
C TYR A 115 -2.70 6.73 10.55
N THR A 116 -2.29 7.98 10.72
CA THR A 116 -0.92 8.41 10.44
C THR A 116 0.07 7.77 11.41
N GLN A 117 -0.26 7.72 12.69
CA GLN A 117 0.54 7.03 13.70
C GLN A 117 0.61 5.52 13.45
N ALA A 118 -0.53 4.88 13.14
CA ALA A 118 -0.60 3.46 12.82
C ALA A 118 0.25 3.12 11.59
N LYS A 119 0.16 3.92 10.51
CA LYS A 119 0.99 3.82 9.31
C LYS A 119 2.47 3.91 9.66
N SER A 120 2.86 4.91 10.43
CA SER A 120 4.25 5.14 10.80
C SER A 120 4.83 3.99 11.63
N ALA A 121 4.07 3.48 12.60
CA ALA A 121 4.44 2.32 13.40
C ALA A 121 4.57 1.05 12.54
N MET A 122 3.62 0.82 11.64
CA MET A 122 3.65 -0.30 10.70
C MET A 122 4.91 -0.25 9.81
N LEU A 123 5.16 0.86 9.14
CA LEU A 123 6.33 1.02 8.30
C LEU A 123 7.63 0.87 9.09
N LYS A 124 7.69 1.40 10.32
CA LYS A 124 8.87 1.28 11.18
C LYS A 124 9.22 -0.16 11.52
N GLN A 125 8.23 -0.99 11.74
CA GLN A 125 8.42 -2.36 12.25
C GLN A 125 8.44 -3.42 11.14
N THR A 126 7.80 -3.16 10.00
CA THR A 126 7.61 -4.18 8.95
C THR A 126 8.29 -3.83 7.63
N ASP A 127 9.03 -2.74 7.54
CA ASP A 127 9.85 -2.41 6.37
C ASP A 127 11.19 -3.14 6.48
N THR A 128 11.30 -4.28 5.83
CA THR A 128 12.50 -5.13 5.84
C THR A 128 13.24 -5.04 4.50
N GLU A 129 14.51 -5.41 4.49
CA GLU A 129 15.30 -5.41 3.25
C GLU A 129 14.80 -6.42 2.23
N ILE A 130 14.34 -7.59 2.68
CA ILE A 130 13.83 -8.67 1.83
C ILE A 130 12.42 -8.40 1.33
N ALA A 131 11.60 -7.68 2.08
CA ALA A 131 10.23 -7.30 1.74
C ALA A 131 10.01 -5.81 2.04
N PRO A 132 10.59 -4.89 1.25
CA PRO A 132 10.45 -3.47 1.50
C PRO A 132 9.05 -2.95 1.15
N TRP A 133 8.63 -1.90 1.84
CA TRP A 133 7.48 -1.11 1.44
C TRP A 133 7.82 -0.14 0.32
N TYR A 134 6.94 -0.03 -0.65
CA TYR A 134 6.97 1.05 -1.64
C TYR A 134 5.77 1.96 -1.43
N ARG A 135 6.04 3.22 -1.10
CA ARG A 135 5.01 4.23 -0.92
C ARG A 135 4.76 4.96 -2.23
N ILE A 136 3.49 5.13 -2.59
CA ILE A 136 3.07 5.73 -3.86
C ILE A 136 2.13 6.89 -3.57
N LYS A 137 2.52 8.11 -3.93
CA LYS A 137 1.62 9.28 -3.84
C LYS A 137 0.46 9.13 -4.82
N SER A 138 -0.76 9.14 -4.29
CA SER A 138 -1.97 8.77 -5.03
C SER A 138 -3.03 9.89 -5.12
N ASN A 139 -2.64 11.15 -4.89
CA ASN A 139 -3.53 12.28 -5.15
C ASN A 139 -3.95 12.29 -6.63
N ASP A 140 -2.99 12.14 -7.54
CA ASP A 140 -3.27 11.88 -8.95
C ASP A 140 -3.31 10.36 -9.21
N LYS A 141 -4.51 9.83 -9.37
CA LYS A 141 -4.73 8.39 -9.58
C LYS A 141 -4.10 7.85 -10.85
N LYS A 142 -4.03 8.64 -11.93
CA LYS A 142 -3.47 8.19 -13.21
C LYS A 142 -1.96 8.04 -13.08
N ARG A 143 -1.29 9.05 -12.54
CA ARG A 143 0.16 9.01 -12.28
C ARG A 143 0.53 7.90 -11.28
N ALA A 144 -0.25 7.75 -10.19
CA ALA A 144 -0.02 6.70 -9.22
C ALA A 144 -0.11 5.30 -9.83
N ARG A 145 -1.16 5.02 -10.60
CA ARG A 145 -1.35 3.72 -11.27
C ARG A 145 -0.22 3.42 -12.25
N LEU A 146 0.13 4.39 -13.10
CA LEU A 146 1.20 4.23 -14.07
C LEU A 146 2.54 3.93 -13.38
N ASN A 147 2.85 4.64 -12.31
CA ASN A 147 4.10 4.44 -11.58
C ASN A 147 4.10 3.14 -10.76
N ALA A 148 2.94 2.72 -10.22
CA ALA A 148 2.80 1.42 -9.57
C ALA A 148 3.06 0.26 -10.55
N MET A 149 2.50 0.35 -11.77
CA MET A 149 2.74 -0.65 -12.81
C MET A 149 4.21 -0.67 -13.25
N ARG A 150 4.81 0.50 -13.47
CA ARG A 150 6.25 0.59 -13.82
C ARG A 150 7.12 -0.04 -12.74
N LEU A 151 6.86 0.30 -11.47
CA LEU A 151 7.57 -0.28 -10.35
C LEU A 151 7.43 -1.80 -10.32
N PHE A 152 6.22 -2.32 -10.48
CA PHE A 152 5.97 -3.75 -10.45
C PHE A 152 6.70 -4.46 -11.58
N LEU A 153 6.62 -3.95 -12.81
CA LEU A 153 7.30 -4.51 -13.97
C LEU A 153 8.83 -4.43 -13.86
N ASP A 154 9.35 -3.37 -13.24
CA ASP A 154 10.79 -3.21 -13.01
C ASP A 154 11.33 -4.22 -11.98
N LEU A 155 10.57 -4.46 -10.90
CA LEU A 155 10.96 -5.37 -9.82
C LEU A 155 10.91 -6.85 -10.18
N HIS A 156 10.20 -7.23 -11.23
CA HIS A 156 9.99 -8.64 -11.60
C HIS A 156 10.62 -8.95 -12.97
N GLU A 157 11.21 -10.14 -13.04
CA GLU A 157 11.64 -10.70 -14.32
C GLU A 157 10.47 -11.48 -14.95
N TYR A 158 10.30 -11.33 -16.27
CA TYR A 158 9.29 -12.03 -17.06
C TYR A 158 9.71 -12.08 -18.53
N ASP A 159 9.18 -13.06 -19.25
CA ASP A 159 9.48 -13.24 -20.67
C ASP A 159 9.01 -12.03 -21.49
N GLY A 160 9.86 -11.55 -22.39
CA GLY A 160 9.57 -10.37 -23.21
C GLY A 160 9.69 -9.03 -22.48
N LYS A 161 10.31 -8.99 -21.29
CA LYS A 161 10.61 -7.71 -20.61
C LYS A 161 11.48 -6.82 -21.50
N ASP A 162 10.93 -5.67 -21.88
CA ASP A 162 11.62 -4.67 -22.70
C ASP A 162 11.90 -3.41 -21.88
N PRO A 163 13.15 -3.19 -21.47
CA PRO A 163 13.55 -2.00 -20.70
C PRO A 163 13.30 -0.67 -21.44
N SER A 164 13.22 -0.69 -22.76
CA SER A 164 12.94 0.52 -23.54
C SER A 164 11.48 0.99 -23.41
N VAL A 165 10.57 0.05 -23.12
CA VAL A 165 9.14 0.30 -22.90
C VAL A 165 8.85 0.64 -21.43
N ILE A 166 9.54 -0.05 -20.51
CA ILE A 166 9.39 0.16 -19.08
C ILE A 166 10.19 1.40 -18.68
N LYS A 167 9.53 2.55 -18.70
CA LYS A 167 10.17 3.79 -18.21
C LYS A 167 10.39 3.70 -16.70
N PRO A 168 11.46 4.32 -16.17
CA PRO A 168 11.71 4.37 -14.73
C PRO A 168 10.55 5.03 -14.00
N THR A 169 10.40 4.68 -12.72
CA THR A 169 9.40 5.31 -11.84
C THR A 169 9.76 6.76 -11.55
N ASP A 170 8.74 7.60 -11.43
CA ASP A 170 8.92 9.00 -11.02
C ASP A 170 9.28 9.07 -9.52
N PRO A 171 10.47 9.55 -9.13
CA PRO A 171 10.90 9.62 -7.74
C PRO A 171 10.07 10.60 -6.90
N LEU A 172 9.29 11.48 -7.52
CA LEU A 172 8.32 12.34 -6.84
C LEU A 172 7.04 11.59 -6.47
N ILE A 173 6.80 10.42 -7.07
CA ILE A 173 5.59 9.61 -6.87
C ILE A 173 5.89 8.34 -6.09
N VAL A 174 7.02 7.67 -6.37
CA VAL A 174 7.39 6.39 -5.75
C VAL A 174 8.57 6.58 -4.80
N GLN A 175 8.46 6.01 -3.62
CA GLN A 175 9.50 6.03 -2.60
C GLN A 175 9.64 4.63 -1.98
N ARG A 176 10.88 4.14 -1.87
CA ARG A 176 11.16 2.87 -1.19
C ARG A 176 11.33 3.10 0.32
N GLY A 177 10.64 2.28 1.11
CA GLY A 177 10.78 2.24 2.56
C GLY A 177 10.36 3.54 3.23
N ARG A 178 11.06 3.88 4.30
CA ARG A 178 10.85 5.09 5.10
C ARG A 178 11.68 6.28 4.61
N LYS A 179 12.32 6.18 3.45
CA LYS A 179 13.07 7.31 2.89
C LYS A 179 12.16 8.51 2.72
N ARG A 180 12.70 9.71 2.89
CA ARG A 180 11.95 10.95 2.69
C ARG A 180 11.44 11.08 1.27
N TRP A 181 10.30 11.74 1.12
CA TRP A 181 9.78 12.03 -0.22
C TRP A 181 10.73 12.97 -0.96
N ALA A 182 10.98 12.67 -2.22
CA ALA A 182 11.67 13.61 -3.09
C ALA A 182 10.77 14.82 -3.39
N LYS A 183 11.34 16.01 -3.39
CA LYS A 183 10.72 17.28 -3.81
C LYS A 183 11.56 17.92 -4.91
N LYS A 184 10.98 18.83 -5.66
CA LYS A 184 11.75 19.74 -6.50
C LYS A 184 12.10 20.97 -5.68
N ASN A 185 13.38 21.38 -5.70
CA ASN A 185 13.81 22.68 -5.16
C ASN A 185 13.42 23.83 -6.10
N ALA A 186 13.76 25.05 -5.73
CA ALA A 186 13.46 26.24 -6.56
C ALA A 186 14.09 26.18 -7.95
N ASP A 187 15.21 25.49 -8.10
CA ASP A 187 15.94 25.32 -9.35
C ASP A 187 15.43 24.13 -10.20
N GLY A 188 14.40 23.43 -9.70
CA GLY A 188 13.79 22.28 -10.38
C GLY A 188 14.51 20.95 -10.19
N GLU A 189 15.56 20.89 -9.39
CA GLU A 189 16.30 19.66 -9.07
C GLU A 189 15.52 18.82 -8.05
N ILE A 190 15.68 17.49 -8.14
CA ILE A 190 15.04 16.55 -7.23
C ILE A 190 15.91 16.41 -5.97
N VAL A 191 15.38 16.87 -4.84
CA VAL A 191 16.01 16.77 -3.52
C VAL A 191 15.12 15.98 -2.56
N GLN A 192 15.72 15.40 -1.51
CA GLN A 192 14.92 14.74 -0.47
C GLN A 192 14.23 15.80 0.41
N SER A 193 12.94 15.62 0.70
CA SER A 193 12.19 16.55 1.56
C SER A 193 12.56 16.35 3.02
N ASP A 194 12.55 17.44 3.80
CA ASP A 194 12.61 17.37 5.26
C ASP A 194 11.36 16.71 5.85
N GLU A 195 11.45 16.14 7.06
CA GLU A 195 10.33 15.47 7.72
C GLU A 195 9.20 16.44 8.02
N ASN A 196 7.96 15.97 7.97
CA ASN A 196 6.71 16.59 8.43
C ASN A 196 5.79 17.25 7.38
N GLU A 197 5.62 16.66 6.20
CA GLU A 197 4.45 17.00 5.36
C GLU A 197 3.75 15.71 4.89
N ASP A 198 3.03 15.05 5.78
CA ASP A 198 1.98 14.05 5.47
C ASP A 198 0.62 14.46 6.06
#